data_f4e6a30b4c6ffeabcf89f50e4045dd97
#
_entry.id   f4e6a30b4c6ffeabcf89f50e4045dd97
#
_cell.length_a   1.000
_cell.length_b   1.000
_cell.length_c   1.000
_cell.angle_alpha   90.00
_cell.angle_beta   90.00
_cell.angle_gamma   90.00
#
_symmetry.space_group_name_H-M   'P 1'
#
loop_
_entity.id
_entity.type
_entity.pdbx_description
1 polymer ?
#
loop_
_entity_poly.entity_id
_entity_poly.type
_entity_poly.pdbx_seq_one_letter_code
_entity_poly.pdbx_strand_id
1 'polypeptide(L)'
;MGAIDSGNTAWILTSASLVFLMTPGVAFFYGGMVRAKAVLNMLMLEAAALSVTMIIWTLWGWSIAYAGSDIGGIFGDPASGFLLKDSMVAQDGVFTATGLNGNNYPVSVDVAFQVAFAMITVGLICGAIAERVKYSTWMIFVALWVTFDYAPMAHMVWNGGLLSADGAISKAIGAAAHDFAGGTVVHINAAVAALIIVL
;
A
#
# COMPACT_ATOMS: atom_id res chain seq x y z
N MET A 1 12.90 -11.48 21.09
CA MET A 1 11.61 -11.06 20.51
C MET A 1 10.82 -10.40 21.63
N GLY A 2 10.36 -9.15 21.47
CA GLY A 2 9.48 -8.50 22.43
C GLY A 2 8.13 -9.23 22.47
N ALA A 3 7.49 -9.30 23.65
CA ALA A 3 6.16 -9.84 23.77
C ALA A 3 5.17 -9.01 22.94
N ILE A 4 4.23 -9.69 22.27
CA ILE A 4 3.18 -9.01 21.51
C ILE A 4 2.28 -8.27 22.51
N ASP A 5 2.09 -6.97 22.27
CA ASP A 5 1.20 -6.14 23.03
C ASP A 5 -0.20 -6.17 22.45
N SER A 6 -1.18 -6.54 23.28
CA SER A 6 -2.58 -6.66 22.84
C SER A 6 -3.22 -5.31 22.55
N GLY A 7 -2.82 -4.25 23.25
CA GLY A 7 -3.31 -2.89 23.03
C GLY A 7 -2.85 -2.34 21.68
N ASN A 8 -1.55 -2.47 21.38
CA ASN A 8 -1.00 -2.07 20.09
C ASN A 8 -1.63 -2.88 18.95
N THR A 9 -1.78 -4.19 19.13
CA THR A 9 -2.43 -5.06 18.13
C THR A 9 -3.88 -4.62 17.88
N ALA A 10 -4.67 -4.40 18.92
CA ALA A 10 -6.05 -3.94 18.78
C ALA A 10 -6.14 -2.56 18.12
N TRP A 11 -5.21 -1.65 18.47
CA TRP A 11 -5.16 -0.31 17.87
C TRP A 11 -4.87 -0.36 16.37
N ILE A 12 -3.86 -1.13 15.96
CA ILE A 12 -3.51 -1.26 14.54
C ILE A 12 -4.60 -1.98 13.75
N LEU A 13 -5.25 -3.01 14.29
CA LEU A 13 -6.41 -3.65 13.65
C LEU A 13 -7.58 -2.70 13.46
N THR A 14 -7.89 -1.88 14.47
CA THR A 14 -8.93 -0.84 14.36
C THR A 14 -8.56 0.19 13.30
N SER A 15 -7.31 0.64 13.31
CA SER A 15 -6.79 1.60 12.32
C SER A 15 -6.82 1.01 10.91
N ALA A 16 -6.41 -0.26 10.73
CA ALA A 16 -6.49 -0.96 9.45
C ALA A 16 -7.93 -1.02 8.92
N SER A 17 -8.90 -1.30 9.79
CA SER A 17 -10.31 -1.34 9.42
C SER A 17 -10.84 0.02 8.97
N LEU A 18 -10.42 1.10 9.64
CA LEU A 18 -10.79 2.48 9.25
C LEU A 18 -10.15 2.91 7.93
N VAL A 19 -8.86 2.56 7.70
CA VAL A 19 -8.19 2.82 6.42
C VAL A 19 -8.82 2.00 5.29
N PHE A 20 -9.16 0.73 5.56
CA PHE A 20 -9.87 -0.10 4.59
C PHE A 20 -11.22 0.52 4.18
N LEU A 21 -11.94 1.12 5.12
CA LEU A 21 -13.22 1.82 4.86
C LEU A 21 -13.05 3.06 3.97
N MET A 22 -11.85 3.65 3.89
CA MET A 22 -11.60 4.83 3.05
C MET A 22 -11.84 4.51 1.56
N THR A 23 -11.41 3.36 1.07
CA THR A 23 -11.58 3.00 -0.36
C THR A 23 -13.04 2.93 -0.80
N PRO A 24 -13.94 2.18 -0.15
CA PRO A 24 -15.36 2.24 -0.47
C PRO A 24 -15.98 3.62 -0.21
N GLY A 25 -15.48 4.38 0.78
CA GLY A 25 -15.88 5.76 1.00
C GLY A 25 -15.60 6.67 -0.19
N VAL A 26 -14.39 6.56 -0.77
CA VAL A 26 -14.00 7.28 -1.99
C VAL A 26 -14.80 6.79 -3.19
N ALA A 27 -15.10 5.50 -3.29
CA ALA A 27 -15.93 4.95 -4.35
C ALA A 27 -17.33 5.61 -4.40
N PHE A 28 -17.97 5.77 -3.24
CA PHE A 28 -19.25 6.46 -3.16
C PHE A 28 -19.12 7.98 -3.41
N PHE A 29 -18.07 8.59 -2.91
CA PHE A 29 -17.79 10.01 -3.16
C PHE A 29 -17.63 10.30 -4.65
N TYR A 30 -16.78 9.56 -5.35
CA TYR A 30 -16.59 9.69 -6.79
C TYR A 30 -17.84 9.27 -7.57
N GLY A 31 -18.54 8.22 -7.11
CA GLY A 31 -19.83 7.82 -7.65
C GLY A 31 -20.86 8.94 -7.65
N GLY A 32 -20.86 9.80 -6.60
CA GLY A 32 -21.70 10.98 -6.52
C GLY A 32 -21.28 12.13 -7.45
N MET A 33 -20.05 12.14 -7.95
CA MET A 33 -19.50 13.20 -8.81
C MET A 33 -19.61 12.91 -10.30
N VAL A 34 -19.77 11.64 -10.68
CA VAL A 34 -19.92 11.25 -12.09
C VAL A 34 -21.37 11.28 -12.55
N ARG A 35 -21.59 11.20 -13.87
CA ARG A 35 -22.95 11.13 -14.42
C ARG A 35 -23.68 9.88 -13.91
N ALA A 36 -24.99 9.97 -13.69
CA ALA A 36 -25.81 8.88 -13.14
C ALA A 36 -25.59 7.52 -13.84
N LYS A 37 -25.44 7.51 -15.17
CA LYS A 37 -25.16 6.30 -15.95
C LYS A 37 -23.76 5.73 -15.76
N ALA A 38 -22.83 6.49 -15.18
CA ALA A 38 -21.44 6.08 -14.96
C ALA A 38 -21.15 5.64 -13.52
N VAL A 39 -22.10 5.79 -12.60
CA VAL A 39 -21.95 5.46 -11.18
C VAL A 39 -21.49 4.01 -11.00
N LEU A 40 -22.18 3.06 -11.63
CA LEU A 40 -21.82 1.65 -11.52
C LEU A 40 -20.41 1.37 -12.05
N ASN A 41 -20.06 2.00 -13.19
CA ASN A 41 -18.70 1.86 -13.73
C ASN A 41 -17.65 2.40 -12.76
N MET A 42 -17.90 3.55 -12.10
CA MET A 42 -17.01 4.11 -11.10
C MET A 42 -16.81 3.17 -9.91
N LEU A 43 -17.91 2.63 -9.37
CA LEU A 43 -17.86 1.65 -8.28
C LEU A 43 -17.08 0.39 -8.67
N MET A 44 -17.23 -0.07 -9.93
CA MET A 44 -16.49 -1.23 -10.45
C MET A 44 -15.00 -0.94 -10.61
N LEU A 45 -14.60 0.26 -11.03
CA LEU A 45 -13.19 0.66 -11.10
C LEU A 45 -12.54 0.65 -9.71
N GLU A 46 -13.25 1.14 -8.70
CA GLU A 46 -12.78 1.11 -7.31
C GLU A 46 -12.71 -0.32 -6.76
N ALA A 47 -13.70 -1.16 -7.06
CA ALA A 47 -13.67 -2.57 -6.67
C ALA A 47 -12.50 -3.32 -7.32
N ALA A 48 -12.16 -2.98 -8.58
CA ALA A 48 -10.97 -3.51 -9.25
C ALA A 48 -9.68 -3.01 -8.59
N ALA A 49 -9.59 -1.71 -8.27
CA ALA A 49 -8.46 -1.14 -7.55
C ALA A 49 -8.17 -1.91 -6.27
N LEU A 50 -9.20 -2.11 -5.45
CA LEU A 50 -9.13 -2.84 -4.19
C LEU A 50 -8.68 -4.29 -4.39
N SER A 51 -9.35 -5.02 -5.28
CA SER A 51 -9.15 -6.46 -5.46
C SER A 51 -7.77 -6.77 -6.07
N VAL A 52 -7.38 -6.06 -7.13
CA VAL A 52 -6.10 -6.27 -7.81
C VAL A 52 -4.95 -5.89 -6.89
N THR A 53 -5.05 -4.78 -6.15
CA THR A 53 -4.03 -4.35 -5.19
C THR A 53 -3.82 -5.40 -4.11
N MET A 54 -4.89 -5.98 -3.54
CA MET A 54 -4.78 -7.06 -2.54
C MET A 54 -4.02 -8.27 -3.10
N ILE A 55 -4.31 -8.68 -4.33
CA ILE A 55 -3.65 -9.83 -4.96
C ILE A 55 -2.17 -9.53 -5.15
N ILE A 56 -1.81 -8.39 -5.74
CA ILE A 56 -0.42 -7.99 -5.97
C ILE A 56 0.33 -7.83 -4.66
N TRP A 57 -0.30 -7.24 -3.64
CA TRP A 57 0.29 -7.07 -2.32
C TRP A 57 0.63 -8.40 -1.66
N THR A 58 -0.30 -9.36 -1.73
CA THR A 58 -0.10 -10.70 -1.19
C THR A 58 0.98 -11.48 -1.95
N LEU A 59 1.04 -11.34 -3.28
CA LEU A 59 2.01 -12.05 -4.08
C LEU A 59 3.44 -11.55 -3.84
N TRP A 60 3.69 -10.25 -4.04
CA TRP A 60 5.04 -9.68 -3.95
C TRP A 60 5.10 -8.23 -3.46
N GLY A 61 4.00 -7.49 -3.45
CA GLY A 61 3.98 -6.08 -3.08
C GLY A 61 4.48 -5.84 -1.65
N TRP A 62 4.05 -6.68 -0.71
CA TRP A 62 4.55 -6.68 0.67
C TRP A 62 6.06 -6.92 0.73
N SER A 63 6.58 -7.87 -0.05
CA SER A 63 8.00 -8.16 -0.11
C SER A 63 8.80 -6.97 -0.62
N ILE A 64 8.36 -6.36 -1.72
CA ILE A 64 9.00 -5.18 -2.32
C ILE A 64 9.01 -4.00 -1.33
N ALA A 65 7.89 -3.79 -0.62
CA ALA A 65 7.75 -2.64 0.27
C ALA A 65 8.45 -2.83 1.62
N TYR A 66 8.34 -4.02 2.25
CA TYR A 66 8.70 -4.17 3.66
C TYR A 66 9.55 -5.40 4.01
N ALA A 67 9.30 -6.56 3.40
CA ALA A 67 9.88 -7.82 3.85
C ALA A 67 11.16 -8.24 3.12
N GLY A 68 11.37 -7.75 1.91
CA GLY A 68 12.53 -8.09 1.09
C GLY A 68 13.81 -7.41 1.55
N SER A 69 14.95 -8.05 1.31
CA SER A 69 16.26 -7.41 1.46
C SER A 69 16.36 -6.20 0.55
N ASP A 70 16.91 -5.10 1.06
CA ASP A 70 17.03 -3.83 0.34
C ASP A 70 17.87 -3.96 -0.93
N ILE A 71 17.35 -3.44 -2.04
CA ILE A 71 18.04 -3.35 -3.33
C ILE A 71 18.22 -1.88 -3.70
N GLY A 72 19.40 -1.35 -3.39
CA GLY A 72 19.79 0.00 -3.75
C GLY A 72 19.01 1.14 -3.07
N GLY A 73 18.32 0.85 -1.99
CA GLY A 73 17.46 1.80 -1.29
C GLY A 73 16.15 2.13 -2.02
N ILE A 74 15.85 1.44 -3.12
CA ILE A 74 14.68 1.73 -3.98
C ILE A 74 13.55 0.73 -3.70
N PHE A 75 13.86 -0.56 -3.58
CA PHE A 75 12.87 -1.60 -3.36
C PHE A 75 13.47 -2.81 -2.67
N GLY A 76 12.62 -3.63 -2.01
CA GLY A 76 13.01 -4.91 -1.44
C GLY A 76 12.93 -6.04 -2.47
N ASP A 77 13.69 -7.12 -2.26
CA ASP A 77 13.66 -8.31 -3.09
C ASP A 77 12.24 -8.94 -3.12
N PRO A 78 11.58 -9.02 -4.28
CA PRO A 78 10.22 -9.55 -4.37
C PRO A 78 10.09 -11.04 -4.01
N ALA A 79 11.18 -11.80 -4.06
CA ALA A 79 11.15 -13.23 -3.79
C ALA A 79 11.24 -13.56 -2.29
N SER A 80 11.84 -12.69 -1.49
CA SER A 80 12.09 -12.94 -0.04
C SER A 80 10.82 -13.17 0.75
N GLY A 81 9.80 -12.34 0.54
CA GLY A 81 8.50 -12.39 1.22
C GLY A 81 7.34 -12.80 0.30
N PHE A 82 7.63 -13.48 -0.81
CA PHE A 82 6.62 -13.93 -1.77
C PHE A 82 5.50 -14.74 -1.07
N LEU A 83 4.24 -14.45 -1.40
CA LEU A 83 3.05 -15.03 -0.76
C LEU A 83 3.01 -14.82 0.77
N LEU A 84 3.53 -13.69 1.23
CA LEU A 84 3.61 -13.34 2.66
C LEU A 84 4.45 -14.36 3.48
N LYS A 85 5.43 -15.00 2.83
CA LYS A 85 6.35 -15.90 3.51
C LYS A 85 6.96 -15.18 4.73
N ASP A 86 7.09 -15.93 5.82
CA ASP A 86 7.65 -15.47 7.10
C ASP A 86 6.84 -14.36 7.82
N SER A 87 5.67 -13.97 7.32
CA SER A 87 4.75 -13.08 8.05
C SER A 87 4.10 -13.76 9.26
N MET A 88 4.05 -15.09 9.23
CA MET A 88 3.66 -15.95 10.35
C MET A 88 4.60 -17.15 10.39
N VAL A 89 5.19 -17.44 11.54
CA VAL A 89 6.07 -18.58 11.76
C VAL A 89 5.34 -19.62 12.61
N ALA A 90 5.33 -20.88 12.15
CA ALA A 90 4.87 -21.99 12.97
C ALA A 90 6.04 -22.43 13.86
N GLN A 91 5.88 -22.28 15.17
CA GLN A 91 6.83 -22.76 16.16
C GLN A 91 6.09 -23.72 17.10
N ASP A 92 6.58 -24.98 17.20
CA ASP A 92 5.98 -26.04 18.01
C ASP A 92 4.49 -26.31 17.70
N GLY A 93 4.09 -26.18 16.43
CA GLY A 93 2.70 -26.37 15.99
C GLY A 93 1.75 -25.22 16.32
N VAL A 94 2.26 -24.12 16.86
CA VAL A 94 1.51 -22.89 17.13
C VAL A 94 1.99 -21.81 16.17
N PHE A 95 1.08 -21.12 15.49
CA PHE A 95 1.43 -19.96 14.68
C PHE A 95 1.81 -18.82 15.62
N THR A 96 3.09 -18.48 15.67
CA THR A 96 3.59 -17.31 16.38
C THR A 96 3.71 -16.16 15.41
N ALA A 97 3.13 -15.05 15.78
CA ALA A 97 3.31 -13.82 15.05
C ALA A 97 4.71 -13.25 15.28
N THR A 98 5.42 -12.95 14.21
CA THR A 98 6.69 -12.23 14.27
C THR A 98 6.43 -10.73 14.31
N GLY A 99 7.14 -9.99 15.17
CA GLY A 99 7.11 -8.53 15.17
C GLY A 99 8.06 -7.95 14.12
N LEU A 100 7.64 -6.89 13.44
CA LEU A 100 8.45 -6.18 12.45
C LEU A 100 9.19 -5.02 13.13
N ASN A 101 10.50 -4.92 12.90
CA ASN A 101 11.31 -3.73 13.23
C ASN A 101 11.10 -3.15 14.65
N GLY A 102 10.93 -4.01 15.65
CA GLY A 102 10.74 -3.59 17.04
C GLY A 102 9.31 -3.21 17.42
N ASN A 103 8.36 -3.33 16.51
CA ASN A 103 6.94 -3.18 16.81
C ASN A 103 6.43 -4.37 17.66
N ASN A 104 5.61 -4.06 18.65
CA ASN A 104 5.05 -5.05 19.56
C ASN A 104 3.70 -5.60 19.07
N TYR A 105 3.49 -5.72 17.77
CA TYR A 105 2.30 -6.33 17.16
C TYR A 105 2.68 -7.26 16.01
N PRO A 106 1.79 -8.20 15.62
CA PRO A 106 2.07 -9.19 14.58
C PRO A 106 2.35 -8.58 13.20
N VAL A 107 3.30 -9.13 12.45
CA VAL A 107 3.57 -8.75 11.05
C VAL A 107 2.33 -8.90 10.18
N SER A 108 1.51 -9.94 10.40
CA SER A 108 0.26 -10.14 9.65
C SER A 108 -0.75 -9.00 9.83
N VAL A 109 -0.74 -8.35 10.99
CA VAL A 109 -1.56 -7.16 11.26
C VAL A 109 -1.02 -5.95 10.50
N ASP A 110 0.31 -5.81 10.42
CA ASP A 110 0.95 -4.76 9.63
C ASP A 110 0.70 -4.96 8.13
N VAL A 111 0.79 -6.18 7.62
CA VAL A 111 0.41 -6.52 6.23
C VAL A 111 -1.01 -6.03 5.92
N ALA A 112 -1.97 -6.30 6.81
CA ALA A 112 -3.36 -5.88 6.65
C ALA A 112 -3.52 -4.34 6.73
N PHE A 113 -2.76 -3.69 7.58
CA PHE A 113 -2.76 -2.23 7.70
C PHE A 113 -2.17 -1.57 6.44
N GLN A 114 -1.04 -2.04 5.99
CA GLN A 114 -0.32 -1.44 4.86
C GLN A 114 -1.00 -1.70 3.50
N VAL A 115 -1.65 -2.87 3.31
CA VAL A 115 -2.42 -3.10 2.08
C VAL A 115 -3.59 -2.12 1.95
N ALA A 116 -4.19 -1.69 3.06
CA ALA A 116 -5.27 -0.72 3.02
C ALA A 116 -4.80 0.64 2.47
N PHE A 117 -3.56 1.06 2.78
CA PHE A 117 -2.97 2.26 2.16
C PHE A 117 -2.66 2.07 0.68
N ALA A 118 -2.18 0.91 0.27
CA ALA A 118 -1.98 0.61 -1.15
C ALA A 118 -3.30 0.69 -1.91
N MET A 119 -4.38 0.14 -1.37
CA MET A 119 -5.72 0.15 -1.97
C MET A 119 -6.27 1.56 -2.12
N ILE A 120 -6.23 2.38 -1.06
CA ILE A 120 -6.75 3.75 -1.14
C ILE A 120 -5.92 4.61 -2.10
N THR A 121 -4.61 4.40 -2.19
CA THR A 121 -3.75 5.16 -3.11
C THR A 121 -4.18 4.95 -4.56
N VAL A 122 -4.41 3.69 -4.96
CA VAL A 122 -4.93 3.37 -6.30
C VAL A 122 -6.35 3.91 -6.46
N GLY A 123 -7.18 3.80 -5.45
CA GLY A 123 -8.54 4.35 -5.43
C GLY A 123 -8.55 5.86 -5.74
N LEU A 124 -7.64 6.63 -5.18
CA LEU A 124 -7.56 8.08 -5.46
C LEU A 124 -7.30 8.40 -6.93
N ILE A 125 -6.63 7.53 -7.68
CA ILE A 125 -6.41 7.70 -9.12
C ILE A 125 -7.69 7.50 -9.93
N CYS A 126 -8.63 6.67 -9.43
CA CYS A 126 -9.87 6.33 -10.14
C CYS A 126 -10.68 7.56 -10.57
N GLY A 127 -10.71 8.61 -9.75
CA GLY A 127 -11.42 9.85 -10.05
C GLY A 127 -10.95 10.53 -11.34
N ALA A 128 -9.66 10.46 -11.64
CA ALA A 128 -9.06 11.08 -12.83
C ALA A 128 -9.40 10.31 -14.14
N ILE A 129 -9.65 9.01 -14.04
CA ILE A 129 -9.89 8.14 -15.19
C ILE A 129 -11.38 7.83 -15.43
N ALA A 130 -12.25 8.37 -14.59
CA ALA A 130 -13.69 8.17 -14.67
C ALA A 130 -14.21 8.41 -16.09
N GLU A 131 -14.97 7.45 -16.63
CA GLU A 131 -15.55 7.47 -18.00
C GLU A 131 -14.52 7.52 -19.16
N ARG A 132 -13.22 7.40 -18.90
CA ARG A 132 -12.15 7.55 -19.92
C ARG A 132 -11.41 6.25 -20.23
N VAL A 133 -11.33 5.33 -19.26
CA VAL A 133 -10.50 4.13 -19.35
C VAL A 133 -11.35 2.87 -19.34
N LYS A 134 -10.99 1.88 -20.15
CA LYS A 134 -11.64 0.56 -20.14
C LYS A 134 -11.28 -0.19 -18.85
N TYR A 135 -12.24 -0.92 -18.31
CA TYR A 135 -12.07 -1.70 -17.06
C TYR A 135 -10.86 -2.64 -17.10
N SER A 136 -10.67 -3.38 -18.20
CA SER A 136 -9.53 -4.31 -18.33
C SER A 136 -8.17 -3.58 -18.35
N THR A 137 -8.10 -2.43 -19.01
CA THR A 137 -6.88 -1.59 -19.02
C THR A 137 -6.57 -1.08 -17.62
N TRP A 138 -7.60 -0.70 -16.87
CA TRP A 138 -7.44 -0.28 -15.48
C TRP A 138 -6.87 -1.40 -14.60
N MET A 139 -7.39 -2.62 -14.71
CA MET A 139 -6.87 -3.76 -13.94
C MET A 139 -5.38 -4.02 -14.18
N ILE A 140 -4.96 -3.96 -15.46
CA ILE A 140 -3.55 -4.13 -15.84
C ILE A 140 -2.71 -2.98 -15.29
N PHE A 141 -3.19 -1.74 -15.44
CA PHE A 141 -2.51 -0.57 -14.88
C PHE A 141 -2.30 -0.70 -13.38
N VAL A 142 -3.34 -1.07 -12.62
CA VAL A 142 -3.25 -1.25 -11.16
C VAL A 142 -2.17 -2.25 -10.79
N ALA A 143 -2.15 -3.41 -11.46
CA ALA A 143 -1.15 -4.45 -11.18
C ALA A 143 0.28 -3.94 -11.42
N LEU A 144 0.52 -3.26 -12.52
CA LEU A 144 1.83 -2.72 -12.88
C LEU A 144 2.21 -1.54 -11.95
N TRP A 145 1.30 -0.62 -11.71
CA TRP A 145 1.56 0.57 -10.91
C TRP A 145 1.85 0.23 -9.44
N VAL A 146 1.08 -0.68 -8.84
CA VAL A 146 1.35 -1.14 -7.48
C VAL A 146 2.72 -1.82 -7.39
N THR A 147 3.10 -2.60 -8.41
CA THR A 147 4.38 -3.32 -8.45
C THR A 147 5.57 -2.40 -8.64
N PHE A 148 5.51 -1.47 -9.60
CA PHE A 148 6.68 -0.70 -10.05
C PHE A 148 6.76 0.72 -9.51
N ASP A 149 5.68 1.22 -8.92
CA ASP A 149 5.61 2.56 -8.37
C ASP A 149 5.29 2.55 -6.87
N TYR A 150 4.10 2.08 -6.48
CA TYR A 150 3.64 2.18 -5.10
C TYR A 150 4.53 1.42 -4.11
N ALA A 151 4.81 0.14 -4.36
CA ALA A 151 5.58 -0.67 -3.42
C ALA A 151 7.05 -0.19 -3.29
N PRO A 152 7.75 0.19 -4.38
CA PRO A 152 9.05 0.87 -4.27
C PRO A 152 8.97 2.21 -3.54
N MET A 153 7.95 3.06 -3.78
CA MET A 153 7.80 4.32 -3.07
C MET A 153 7.61 4.11 -1.56
N ALA A 154 6.80 3.14 -1.17
CA ALA A 154 6.61 2.75 0.23
C ALA A 154 7.95 2.30 0.86
N HIS A 155 8.75 1.49 0.14
CA HIS A 155 10.07 1.08 0.58
C HIS A 155 11.00 2.28 0.78
N MET A 156 11.07 3.16 -0.21
CA MET A 156 11.97 4.32 -0.16
C MET A 156 11.68 5.27 1.00
N VAL A 157 10.41 5.46 1.34
CA VAL A 157 9.99 6.44 2.36
C VAL A 157 9.86 5.81 3.75
N TRP A 158 9.21 4.64 3.84
CA TRP A 158 8.79 4.06 5.12
C TRP A 158 9.67 2.92 5.61
N ASN A 159 10.42 2.26 4.73
CA ASN A 159 11.20 1.06 5.09
C ASN A 159 12.72 1.23 4.93
N GLY A 160 13.24 2.38 5.25
CA GLY A 160 14.69 2.60 5.31
C GLY A 160 15.37 2.85 3.96
N GLY A 161 14.61 3.05 2.87
CA GLY A 161 15.16 3.34 1.55
C GLY A 161 15.67 4.78 1.40
N LEU A 162 15.91 5.21 0.14
CA LEU A 162 16.61 6.46 -0.21
C LEU A 162 16.02 7.73 0.39
N LEU A 163 14.70 7.80 0.59
CA LEU A 163 13.96 8.97 1.08
C LEU A 163 13.66 8.90 2.59
N SER A 164 13.98 7.80 3.25
CA SER A 164 13.82 7.65 4.70
C SER A 164 14.77 8.58 5.46
N ALA A 165 14.62 8.70 6.78
CA ALA A 165 15.46 9.56 7.61
C ALA A 165 16.97 9.26 7.46
N ASP A 166 17.31 7.99 7.31
CA ASP A 166 18.69 7.52 7.12
C ASP A 166 19.09 7.30 5.68
N GLY A 167 18.20 7.58 4.74
CA GLY A 167 18.39 7.37 3.31
C GLY A 167 19.46 8.28 2.71
N ALA A 168 20.08 7.81 1.62
CA ALA A 168 21.18 8.52 0.97
C ALA A 168 20.76 9.89 0.43
N ILE A 169 19.56 10.00 -0.15
CA ILE A 169 19.03 11.29 -0.65
C ILE A 169 18.76 12.23 0.53
N SER A 170 18.10 11.75 1.57
CA SER A 170 17.79 12.56 2.75
C SER A 170 19.06 13.11 3.43
N LYS A 171 20.10 12.29 3.54
CA LYS A 171 21.41 12.72 4.05
C LYS A 171 22.09 13.75 3.15
N ALA A 172 22.00 13.57 1.85
CA ALA A 172 22.62 14.48 0.89
C ALA A 172 21.98 15.87 0.88
N ILE A 173 20.66 15.96 1.06
CA ILE A 173 19.91 17.23 1.08
C ILE A 173 19.73 17.80 2.48
N GLY A 174 20.09 17.04 3.53
CA GLY A 174 19.93 17.45 4.93
C GLY A 174 18.47 17.45 5.42
N ALA A 175 17.55 16.77 4.72
CA ALA A 175 16.14 16.68 5.06
C ALA A 175 15.55 15.33 4.66
N ALA A 176 14.82 14.69 5.56
CA ALA A 176 14.11 13.45 5.28
C ALA A 176 12.68 13.72 4.78
N ALA A 177 12.14 12.80 4.00
CA ALA A 177 10.73 12.82 3.68
C ALA A 177 9.92 12.65 4.98
N HIS A 178 9.08 13.64 5.28
CA HIS A 178 8.25 13.64 6.47
C HIS A 178 6.84 13.22 6.09
N ASP A 179 6.57 11.94 6.22
CA ASP A 179 5.33 11.31 5.77
C ASP A 179 4.64 10.57 6.92
N PHE A 180 3.64 11.20 7.55
CA PHE A 180 2.89 10.61 8.64
C PHE A 180 1.74 9.72 8.18
N ALA A 181 0.94 10.21 7.25
CA ALA A 181 -0.32 9.60 6.83
C ALA A 181 -0.37 9.43 5.31
N GLY A 182 0.77 9.13 4.69
CA GLY A 182 0.86 8.90 3.27
C GLY A 182 0.91 10.19 2.44
N GLY A 183 1.38 11.33 3.01
CA GLY A 183 1.50 12.57 2.25
C GLY A 183 2.29 12.40 0.96
N THR A 184 3.41 11.69 1.01
CA THR A 184 4.26 11.38 -0.15
C THR A 184 3.81 10.09 -0.84
N VAL A 185 3.79 8.98 -0.09
CA VAL A 185 3.57 7.62 -0.65
C VAL A 185 2.16 7.44 -1.21
N VAL A 186 1.15 8.03 -0.59
CA VAL A 186 -0.25 7.93 -1.01
C VAL A 186 -0.66 9.12 -1.87
N HIS A 187 -0.64 10.33 -1.30
CA HIS A 187 -1.34 11.48 -1.91
C HIS A 187 -0.55 12.11 -3.05
N ILE A 188 0.72 12.45 -2.87
CA ILE A 188 1.54 13.01 -3.95
C ILE A 188 1.68 11.98 -5.07
N ASN A 189 1.94 10.73 -4.73
CA ASN A 189 2.09 9.65 -5.68
C ASN A 189 0.82 9.45 -6.54
N ALA A 190 -0.34 9.31 -5.90
CA ALA A 190 -1.62 9.20 -6.61
C ALA A 190 -1.93 10.44 -7.47
N ALA A 191 -1.66 11.64 -6.96
CA ALA A 191 -1.94 12.88 -7.66
C ALA A 191 -1.07 13.03 -8.92
N VAL A 192 0.22 12.68 -8.85
CA VAL A 192 1.12 12.69 -10.01
C VAL A 192 0.70 11.66 -11.05
N ALA A 193 0.40 10.43 -10.62
CA ALA A 193 -0.13 9.39 -11.52
C ALA A 193 -1.43 9.85 -12.21
N ALA A 194 -2.38 10.40 -11.45
CA ALA A 194 -3.62 10.94 -11.98
C ALA A 194 -3.40 12.06 -13.00
N LEU A 195 -2.48 12.99 -12.69
CA LEU A 195 -2.15 14.10 -13.58
C LEU A 195 -1.57 13.60 -14.92
N ILE A 196 -0.63 12.65 -14.87
CA ILE A 196 0.00 12.10 -16.09
C ILE A 196 -1.02 11.35 -16.96
N ILE A 197 -1.95 10.60 -16.33
CA ILE A 197 -2.95 9.81 -17.08
C ILE A 197 -3.96 10.70 -17.81
N VAL A 198 -4.25 11.91 -17.32
CA VAL A 198 -5.25 12.81 -17.93
C VAL A 198 -4.66 13.76 -18.99
N LEU A 199 -3.34 13.89 -19.05
CA LEU A 199 -2.61 14.66 -20.07
C LEU A 199 -2.49 13.87 -21.37
#